data_19434f802417596974a0f5ddbe191793
#
_entry.id   19434f802417596974a0f5ddbe191793
#
_cell.length_a   1.000
_cell.length_b   1.000
_cell.length_c   1.000
_cell.angle_alpha   90.00
_cell.angle_beta   90.00
_cell.angle_gamma   90.00
#
_symmetry.space_group_name_H-M   'P 1'
#
loop_
_entity.id
_entity.type
_entity.pdbx_description
1 polymer ?
#
loop_
_entity_poly.entity_id
_entity_poly.type
_entity_poly.pdbx_seq_one_letter_code
_entity_poly.pdbx_strand_id
1 'polypeptide(L)'
;MTARQTIRSTLHKLKQQSRETGQLHLPAAAVTVWAEAGIFLLLAAVLAGAVILEGCAPFGVALVGAAGPGLRGGAALLGACFGAVASLGFSAGLRYCAAAILTFAVLFAFADWKQFSRPWVGPVLAGLLVGFTGVLVHRGNSWTWSEQVRLVLESALTLGAARCCRGVVLPKTGSAGPTAERRIGGLVLLAILVTALTPGDAGERFALGRCLSVLAVMLAAWQGCL
;
A
#
# COMPACT_ATOMS: atom_id res chain seq x y z
N MET A 1 -9.50 50.28 36.10
CA MET A 1 -10.11 49.40 35.09
C MET A 1 -10.82 48.27 35.80
N THR A 2 -12.13 48.22 35.72
CA THR A 2 -12.97 47.38 36.56
C THR A 2 -13.04 45.91 36.05
N ALA A 3 -12.95 44.95 36.94
CA ALA A 3 -13.00 43.49 36.65
C ALA A 3 -14.15 43.09 35.69
N ARG A 4 -15.23 43.82 35.66
CA ARG A 4 -16.37 43.65 34.71
C ARG A 4 -15.99 43.85 33.23
N GLN A 5 -15.04 44.74 32.92
CA GLN A 5 -14.62 44.97 31.52
C GLN A 5 -13.76 43.84 31.01
N THR A 6 -12.89 43.25 31.88
CA THR A 6 -12.04 42.13 31.54
C THR A 6 -12.87 40.88 31.27
N ILE A 7 -13.88 40.59 32.09
CA ILE A 7 -14.79 39.44 31.89
C ILE A 7 -15.59 39.57 30.57
N ARG A 8 -16.07 40.79 30.26
CA ARG A 8 -16.81 40.99 28.99
C ARG A 8 -15.96 40.81 27.75
N SER A 9 -14.70 41.27 27.78
CA SER A 9 -13.79 41.08 26.65
C SER A 9 -13.38 39.62 26.46
N THR A 10 -13.24 38.84 27.54
CA THR A 10 -12.92 37.43 27.49
C THR A 10 -14.11 36.60 26.96
N LEU A 11 -15.32 36.92 27.38
CA LEU A 11 -16.56 36.30 26.86
C LEU A 11 -16.79 36.61 25.37
N HIS A 12 -16.47 37.83 24.93
CA HIS A 12 -16.56 38.17 23.50
C HIS A 12 -15.56 37.38 22.65
N LYS A 13 -14.31 37.23 23.13
CA LYS A 13 -13.27 36.42 22.48
C LYS A 13 -13.66 34.93 22.41
N LEU A 14 -14.19 34.36 23.50
CA LEU A 14 -14.67 33.00 23.53
C LEU A 14 -15.86 32.76 22.60
N LYS A 15 -16.79 33.72 22.50
CA LYS A 15 -17.94 33.64 21.60
C LYS A 15 -17.56 33.81 20.13
N GLN A 16 -16.52 34.59 19.84
CA GLN A 16 -15.96 34.73 18.50
C GLN A 16 -15.20 33.47 18.09
N GLN A 17 -14.40 32.89 18.97
CA GLN A 17 -13.69 31.62 18.78
C GLN A 17 -14.67 30.45 18.59
N SER A 18 -15.79 30.43 19.31
CA SER A 18 -16.86 29.43 19.14
C SER A 18 -17.62 29.57 17.81
N ARG A 19 -17.71 30.76 17.24
CA ARG A 19 -18.30 30.97 15.90
C ARG A 19 -17.38 30.57 14.76
N GLU A 20 -16.07 30.74 14.93
CA GLU A 20 -15.05 30.33 13.96
C GLU A 20 -14.88 28.80 13.94
N THR A 21 -15.14 28.12 15.06
CA THR A 21 -15.09 26.63 15.14
C THR A 21 -16.33 25.98 14.53
N GLY A 22 -17.39 26.73 14.24
CA GLY A 22 -18.64 26.19 13.65
C GLY A 22 -18.62 25.99 12.13
N GLN A 23 -17.62 26.50 11.43
CA GLN A 23 -17.32 26.12 10.06
C GLN A 23 -16.18 25.09 10.13
N LEU A 24 -16.49 23.82 9.95
CA LEU A 24 -15.54 22.75 9.67
C LEU A 24 -14.85 23.06 8.32
N HIS A 25 -14.07 24.10 8.28
CA HIS A 25 -13.02 24.24 7.27
C HIS A 25 -11.97 23.17 7.62
N LEU A 26 -12.19 21.96 7.09
CA LEU A 26 -11.11 20.98 7.03
C LEU A 26 -9.94 21.70 6.35
N PRO A 27 -8.81 21.90 7.03
CA PRO A 27 -7.69 22.59 6.42
C PRO A 27 -7.34 21.83 5.14
N ALA A 28 -7.09 22.53 4.05
CA ALA A 28 -6.79 21.91 2.75
C ALA A 28 -5.73 20.79 2.86
N ALA A 29 -4.81 20.92 3.82
CA ALA A 29 -3.84 19.89 4.19
C ALA A 29 -4.48 18.60 4.73
N ALA A 30 -5.61 18.67 5.46
CA ALA A 30 -6.27 17.46 5.94
C ALA A 30 -6.98 16.72 4.79
N VAL A 31 -7.59 17.46 3.87
CA VAL A 31 -8.25 16.85 2.68
C VAL A 31 -7.24 16.10 1.82
N THR A 32 -6.04 16.65 1.62
CA THR A 32 -4.99 15.97 0.85
C THR A 32 -4.51 14.69 1.53
N VAL A 33 -4.34 14.69 2.85
CA VAL A 33 -3.92 13.50 3.62
C VAL A 33 -4.96 12.39 3.55
N TRP A 34 -6.26 12.71 3.63
CA TRP A 34 -7.32 11.74 3.50
C TRP A 34 -7.48 11.22 2.07
N ALA A 35 -7.30 12.08 1.08
CA ALA A 35 -7.30 11.67 -0.33
C ALA A 35 -6.15 10.71 -0.64
N GLU A 36 -4.95 10.99 -0.14
CA GLU A 36 -3.81 10.08 -0.25
C GLU A 36 -4.09 8.73 0.43
N ALA A 37 -4.63 8.72 1.65
CA ALA A 37 -5.00 7.50 2.34
C ALA A 37 -6.03 6.68 1.53
N GLY A 38 -7.03 7.34 0.93
CA GLY A 38 -8.00 6.71 0.04
C GLY A 38 -7.35 6.06 -1.19
N ILE A 39 -6.39 6.75 -1.81
CA ILE A 39 -5.62 6.21 -2.94
C ILE A 39 -4.83 4.96 -2.52
N PHE A 40 -4.16 4.99 -1.36
CA PHE A 40 -3.43 3.83 -0.85
C PHE A 40 -4.34 2.65 -0.54
N LEU A 41 -5.53 2.89 0.01
CA LEU A 41 -6.53 1.86 0.28
C LEU A 41 -6.99 1.18 -1.02
N LEU A 42 -7.38 1.98 -2.02
CA LEU A 42 -7.83 1.45 -3.32
C LEU A 42 -6.71 0.72 -4.04
N LEU A 43 -5.51 1.30 -4.07
CA LEU A 43 -4.35 0.68 -4.72
C LEU A 43 -4.00 -0.66 -4.05
N ALA A 44 -4.01 -0.72 -2.71
CA ALA A 44 -3.75 -1.95 -1.98
C ALA A 44 -4.80 -3.01 -2.23
N ALA A 45 -6.08 -2.63 -2.28
CA ALA A 45 -7.18 -3.55 -2.56
C ALA A 45 -7.05 -4.15 -3.98
N VAL A 46 -6.75 -3.32 -4.98
CA VAL A 46 -6.54 -3.80 -6.35
C VAL A 46 -5.29 -4.67 -6.46
N LEU A 47 -4.16 -4.25 -5.89
CA LEU A 47 -2.92 -5.03 -5.90
C LEU A 47 -3.05 -6.37 -5.17
N ALA A 48 -3.83 -6.44 -4.09
CA ALA A 48 -4.13 -7.70 -3.43
C ALA A 48 -4.99 -8.64 -4.28
N GLY A 49 -5.70 -8.11 -5.29
CA GLY A 49 -6.40 -8.89 -6.31
C GLY A 49 -5.51 -9.47 -7.42
N ALA A 50 -4.24 -9.05 -7.50
CA ALA A 50 -3.28 -9.59 -8.46
C ALA A 50 -2.81 -10.98 -8.01
N VAL A 51 -3.55 -11.99 -8.41
CA VAL A 51 -3.24 -13.40 -8.13
C VAL A 51 -2.26 -13.93 -9.18
N ILE A 52 -1.10 -14.41 -8.72
CA ILE A 52 -0.07 -15.05 -9.55
C ILE A 52 0.21 -16.45 -8.98
N LEU A 53 0.69 -17.37 -9.82
CA LEU A 53 1.16 -18.69 -9.41
C LEU A 53 0.13 -19.46 -8.55
N GLU A 54 -1.04 -19.72 -9.10
CA GLU A 54 -2.08 -20.58 -8.47
C GLU A 54 -2.52 -20.14 -7.05
N GLY A 55 -2.81 -18.84 -6.87
CA GLY A 55 -3.37 -18.32 -5.62
C GLY A 55 -2.39 -17.56 -4.72
N CYS A 56 -1.23 -17.13 -5.22
CA CYS A 56 -0.35 -16.19 -4.51
C CYS A 56 -0.74 -14.74 -4.82
N ALA A 57 -1.01 -13.94 -3.79
CA ALA A 57 -1.32 -12.51 -3.91
C ALA A 57 -0.42 -11.64 -2.99
N PRO A 58 0.90 -11.61 -3.24
CA PRO A 58 1.87 -10.96 -2.34
C PRO A 58 1.84 -9.44 -2.40
N PHE A 59 1.22 -8.84 -3.43
CA PHE A 59 1.39 -7.43 -3.76
C PHE A 59 0.67 -6.49 -2.81
N GLY A 60 -0.44 -6.91 -2.20
CA GLY A 60 -1.10 -6.13 -1.14
C GLY A 60 -0.18 -5.92 0.05
N VAL A 61 0.47 -7.00 0.52
CA VAL A 61 1.44 -6.93 1.64
C VAL A 61 2.68 -6.12 1.24
N ALA A 62 3.12 -6.24 -0.01
CA ALA A 62 4.24 -5.46 -0.55
C ALA A 62 3.97 -3.94 -0.45
N LEU A 63 2.75 -3.50 -0.77
CA LEU A 63 2.39 -2.08 -0.66
C LEU A 63 2.35 -1.61 0.80
N VAL A 64 1.88 -2.44 1.74
CA VAL A 64 1.93 -2.14 3.19
C VAL A 64 3.37 -1.91 3.64
N GLY A 65 4.30 -2.80 3.24
CA GLY A 65 5.73 -2.65 3.53
C GLY A 65 6.37 -1.41 2.89
N ALA A 66 5.88 -1.01 1.71
CA ALA A 66 6.34 0.19 1.01
C ALA A 66 5.82 1.48 1.63
N ALA A 67 4.54 1.51 2.05
CA ALA A 67 3.88 2.68 2.62
C ALA A 67 4.45 3.08 3.99
N GLY A 68 4.97 2.10 4.74
CA GLY A 68 5.56 2.32 6.05
C GLY A 68 4.56 2.59 7.17
N PRO A 69 5.03 3.04 8.34
CA PRO A 69 4.17 3.36 9.48
C PRO A 69 3.37 4.65 9.21
N GLY A 70 2.15 4.74 9.74
CA GLY A 70 1.29 5.91 9.67
C GLY A 70 -0.01 5.69 8.93
N LEU A 71 -0.73 6.79 8.64
CA LEU A 71 -2.08 6.74 8.05
C LEU A 71 -2.11 6.05 6.68
N ARG A 72 -1.10 6.31 5.83
CA ARG A 72 -0.95 5.67 4.51
C ARG A 72 -0.78 4.15 4.64
N GLY A 73 0.06 3.72 5.59
CA GLY A 73 0.27 2.30 5.87
C GLY A 73 -0.96 1.62 6.44
N GLY A 74 -1.70 2.29 7.34
CA GLY A 74 -2.97 1.80 7.88
C GLY A 74 -4.04 1.67 6.80
N ALA A 75 -4.16 2.64 5.90
CA ALA A 75 -5.06 2.59 4.76
C ALA A 75 -4.68 1.45 3.78
N ALA A 76 -3.39 1.30 3.49
CA ALA A 76 -2.89 0.20 2.66
C ALA A 76 -3.17 -1.17 3.31
N LEU A 77 -3.02 -1.29 4.64
CA LEU A 77 -3.36 -2.50 5.39
C LEU A 77 -4.82 -2.88 5.20
N LEU A 78 -5.75 -1.94 5.42
CA LEU A 78 -7.18 -2.19 5.25
C LEU A 78 -7.51 -2.61 3.82
N GLY A 79 -6.96 -1.91 2.83
CA GLY A 79 -7.12 -2.24 1.42
C GLY A 79 -6.57 -3.64 1.08
N ALA A 80 -5.37 -3.97 1.57
CA ALA A 80 -4.75 -5.27 1.34
C ALA A 80 -5.56 -6.43 1.95
N CYS A 81 -6.06 -6.26 3.18
CA CYS A 81 -6.92 -7.27 3.83
C CYS A 81 -8.23 -7.47 3.06
N PHE A 82 -8.91 -6.37 2.72
CA PHE A 82 -10.15 -6.44 1.96
C PHE A 82 -9.95 -7.10 0.58
N GLY A 83 -8.94 -6.65 -0.17
CA GLY A 83 -8.62 -7.19 -1.48
C GLY A 83 -8.23 -8.67 -1.44
N ALA A 84 -7.41 -9.09 -0.46
CA ALA A 84 -7.01 -10.49 -0.31
C ALA A 84 -8.19 -11.41 0.00
N VAL A 85 -9.09 -11.01 0.90
CA VAL A 85 -10.30 -11.80 1.21
C VAL A 85 -11.26 -11.85 0.03
N ALA A 86 -11.44 -10.74 -0.69
CA ALA A 86 -12.32 -10.66 -1.84
C ALA A 86 -11.83 -11.49 -3.04
N SER A 87 -10.50 -11.57 -3.25
CA SER A 87 -9.92 -12.26 -4.42
C SER A 87 -9.61 -13.75 -4.18
N LEU A 88 -9.09 -14.08 -3.00
CA LEU A 88 -8.67 -15.45 -2.66
C LEU A 88 -9.69 -16.23 -1.83
N GLY A 89 -10.74 -15.56 -1.38
CA GLY A 89 -11.67 -16.10 -0.40
C GLY A 89 -11.11 -16.02 1.04
N PHE A 90 -11.96 -16.34 2.01
CA PHE A 90 -11.67 -16.11 3.43
C PHE A 90 -10.45 -16.91 3.93
N SER A 91 -10.38 -18.18 3.61
CA SER A 91 -9.35 -19.09 4.14
C SER A 91 -7.93 -18.74 3.63
N ALA A 92 -7.75 -18.58 2.32
CA ALA A 92 -6.46 -18.21 1.74
C ALA A 92 -6.11 -16.73 1.98
N GLY A 93 -7.12 -15.84 1.94
CA GLY A 93 -6.95 -14.42 2.20
C GLY A 93 -6.48 -14.11 3.63
N LEU A 94 -6.92 -14.90 4.62
CA LEU A 94 -6.56 -14.70 6.03
C LEU A 94 -5.04 -14.79 6.27
N ARG A 95 -4.34 -15.62 5.52
CA ARG A 95 -2.86 -15.71 5.58
C ARG A 95 -2.22 -14.37 5.20
N TYR A 96 -2.68 -13.76 4.11
CA TYR A 96 -2.14 -12.45 3.67
C TYR A 96 -2.56 -11.30 4.58
N CYS A 97 -3.76 -11.38 5.15
CA CYS A 97 -4.18 -10.44 6.19
C CYS A 97 -3.27 -10.51 7.40
N ALA A 98 -2.95 -11.71 7.88
CA ALA A 98 -2.00 -11.90 8.98
C ALA A 98 -0.61 -11.35 8.65
N ALA A 99 -0.08 -11.63 7.45
CA ALA A 99 1.20 -11.10 7.00
C ALA A 99 1.17 -9.55 6.91
N ALA A 100 0.09 -8.96 6.40
CA ALA A 100 -0.06 -7.51 6.30
C ALA A 100 -0.15 -6.85 7.69
N ILE A 101 -0.94 -7.41 8.60
CA ILE A 101 -1.08 -6.94 9.98
C ILE A 101 0.26 -7.00 10.70
N LEU A 102 0.97 -8.13 10.62
CA LEU A 102 2.29 -8.28 11.23
C LEU A 102 3.30 -7.30 10.65
N THR A 103 3.31 -7.12 9.33
CA THR A 103 4.19 -6.15 8.67
C THR A 103 3.93 -4.73 9.16
N PHE A 104 2.67 -4.31 9.21
CA PHE A 104 2.30 -3.00 9.71
C PHE A 104 2.60 -2.83 11.19
N ALA A 105 2.26 -3.83 12.02
CA ALA A 105 2.48 -3.79 13.47
C ALA A 105 3.97 -3.65 13.82
N VAL A 106 4.85 -4.40 13.14
CA VAL A 106 6.30 -4.30 13.37
C VAL A 106 6.82 -2.95 12.90
N LEU A 107 6.41 -2.46 11.71
CA LEU A 107 6.83 -1.15 11.22
C LEU A 107 6.35 -0.02 12.13
N PHE A 108 5.15 -0.14 12.70
CA PHE A 108 4.59 0.84 13.62
C PHE A 108 5.27 0.79 14.99
N ALA A 109 5.49 -0.40 15.53
CA ALA A 109 6.14 -0.58 16.84
C ALA A 109 7.59 -0.05 16.86
N PHE A 110 8.30 -0.18 15.75
CA PHE A 110 9.70 0.24 15.62
C PHE A 110 9.87 1.53 14.79
N ALA A 111 8.80 2.32 14.63
CA ALA A 111 8.82 3.56 13.83
C ALA A 111 9.87 4.57 14.31
N ASP A 112 10.10 4.66 15.63
CA ASP A 112 11.04 5.59 16.25
C ASP A 112 12.51 5.12 16.17
N TRP A 113 12.75 3.89 15.77
CA TRP A 113 14.11 3.35 15.73
C TRP A 113 14.81 3.72 14.43
N LYS A 114 15.94 4.43 14.50
CA LYS A 114 16.72 4.90 13.33
C LYS A 114 17.03 3.81 12.31
N GLN A 115 17.22 2.57 12.75
CA GLN A 115 17.49 1.44 11.85
C GLN A 115 16.27 1.07 11.01
N PHE A 116 15.06 1.15 11.56
CA PHE A 116 13.82 0.86 10.86
C PHE A 116 13.37 1.98 9.91
N SER A 117 13.91 3.18 10.07
CA SER A 117 13.70 4.30 9.15
C SER A 117 14.42 4.11 7.79
N ARG A 118 15.30 3.12 7.65
CA ARG A 118 16.00 2.85 6.40
C ARG A 118 15.06 2.37 5.30
N PRO A 119 15.27 2.80 4.03
CA PRO A 119 14.35 2.53 2.93
C PRO A 119 14.23 1.04 2.54
N TRP A 120 15.16 0.18 2.92
CA TRP A 120 15.14 -1.24 2.59
C TRP A 120 14.44 -2.12 3.63
N VAL A 121 14.25 -1.63 4.86
CA VAL A 121 13.71 -2.43 5.98
C VAL A 121 12.25 -2.83 5.73
N GLY A 122 11.38 -1.91 5.31
CA GLY A 122 9.99 -2.22 5.03
C GLY A 122 9.80 -3.34 3.98
N PRO A 123 10.45 -3.24 2.80
CA PRO A 123 10.42 -4.29 1.80
C PRO A 123 10.94 -5.65 2.30
N VAL A 124 12.05 -5.67 3.00
CA VAL A 124 12.63 -6.92 3.54
C VAL A 124 11.69 -7.54 4.58
N LEU A 125 11.14 -6.72 5.47
CA LEU A 125 10.21 -7.18 6.48
C LEU A 125 8.94 -7.79 5.85
N ALA A 126 8.37 -7.14 4.84
CA ALA A 126 7.21 -7.64 4.13
C ALA A 126 7.49 -9.02 3.51
N GLY A 127 8.61 -9.19 2.80
CA GLY A 127 9.01 -10.46 2.23
C GLY A 127 9.23 -11.57 3.28
N LEU A 128 9.93 -11.24 4.37
CA LEU A 128 10.17 -12.20 5.46
C LEU A 128 8.87 -12.63 6.14
N LEU A 129 7.94 -11.70 6.40
CA LEU A 129 6.69 -12.00 7.10
C LEU A 129 5.71 -12.79 6.21
N VAL A 130 5.71 -12.56 4.89
CA VAL A 130 4.95 -13.40 3.96
C VAL A 130 5.51 -14.83 3.96
N GLY A 131 6.84 -14.99 3.91
CA GLY A 131 7.49 -16.30 4.04
C GLY A 131 7.17 -16.97 5.38
N PHE A 132 7.31 -16.25 6.49
CA PHE A 132 7.04 -16.75 7.82
C PHE A 132 5.59 -17.23 8.00
N THR A 133 4.61 -16.43 7.59
CA THR A 133 3.19 -16.83 7.64
C THR A 133 2.89 -18.02 6.73
N GLY A 134 3.57 -18.12 5.59
CA GLY A 134 3.50 -19.27 4.71
C GLY A 134 3.99 -20.56 5.38
N VAL A 135 5.15 -20.50 6.03
CA VAL A 135 5.70 -21.64 6.82
C VAL A 135 4.74 -22.06 7.92
N LEU A 136 4.16 -21.11 8.65
CA LEU A 136 3.23 -21.41 9.75
C LEU A 136 1.97 -22.13 9.27
N VAL A 137 1.41 -21.72 8.15
CA VAL A 137 0.19 -22.33 7.59
C VAL A 137 0.46 -23.75 7.08
N HIS A 138 1.64 -24.01 6.53
CA HIS A 138 2.01 -25.33 6.01
C HIS A 138 2.60 -26.29 7.03
N ARG A 139 2.76 -25.88 8.29
CA ARG A 139 3.42 -26.66 9.35
C ARG A 139 2.72 -28.01 9.67
N GLY A 140 1.48 -28.20 9.23
CA GLY A 140 0.71 -29.42 9.43
C GLY A 140 0.72 -30.43 8.26
N ASN A 141 1.26 -30.04 7.10
CA ASN A 141 1.25 -30.85 5.89
C ASN A 141 2.66 -31.31 5.51
N SER A 142 2.73 -32.44 4.81
CA SER A 142 3.99 -32.93 4.21
C SER A 142 4.47 -31.91 3.16
N TRP A 143 5.61 -31.28 3.43
CA TRP A 143 6.21 -30.29 2.55
C TRP A 143 6.71 -30.92 1.26
N THR A 144 6.05 -30.62 0.16
CA THR A 144 6.56 -30.94 -1.15
C THR A 144 7.61 -29.90 -1.59
N TRP A 145 8.58 -30.34 -2.38
CA TRP A 145 9.63 -29.44 -2.90
C TRP A 145 9.04 -28.25 -3.67
N SER A 146 7.97 -28.47 -4.42
CA SER A 146 7.26 -27.42 -5.16
C SER A 146 6.67 -26.33 -4.26
N GLU A 147 6.14 -26.69 -3.10
CA GLU A 147 5.59 -25.73 -2.13
C GLU A 147 6.68 -24.87 -1.49
N GLN A 148 7.86 -25.45 -1.23
CA GLN A 148 9.01 -24.70 -0.71
C GLN A 148 9.50 -23.67 -1.73
N VAL A 149 9.68 -24.08 -2.99
CA VAL A 149 10.10 -23.19 -4.08
C VAL A 149 9.09 -22.04 -4.27
N ARG A 150 7.78 -22.39 -4.26
CA ARG A 150 6.71 -21.41 -4.36
C ARG A 150 6.76 -20.36 -3.22
N LEU A 151 6.99 -20.81 -1.99
CA LEU A 151 7.07 -19.91 -0.83
C LEU A 151 8.26 -18.95 -0.93
N VAL A 152 9.42 -19.45 -1.34
CA VAL A 152 10.62 -18.64 -1.56
C VAL A 152 10.37 -17.62 -2.67
N LEU A 153 9.76 -18.05 -3.77
CA LEU A 153 9.43 -17.16 -4.89
C LEU A 153 8.43 -16.09 -4.48
N GLU A 154 7.41 -16.44 -3.71
CA GLU A 154 6.42 -15.51 -3.17
C GLU A 154 7.07 -14.45 -2.27
N SER A 155 7.96 -14.85 -1.37
CA SER A 155 8.71 -13.94 -0.51
C SER A 155 9.61 -13.00 -1.31
N ALA A 156 10.29 -13.52 -2.33
CA ALA A 156 11.14 -12.75 -3.22
C ALA A 156 10.33 -11.74 -4.06
N LEU A 157 9.16 -12.15 -4.58
CA LEU A 157 8.25 -11.28 -5.31
C LEU A 157 7.71 -10.16 -4.41
N THR A 158 7.32 -10.49 -3.17
CA THR A 158 6.88 -9.49 -2.18
C THR A 158 7.95 -8.43 -1.93
N LEU A 159 9.18 -8.87 -1.70
CA LEU A 159 10.32 -7.99 -1.45
C LEU A 159 10.60 -7.09 -2.67
N GLY A 160 10.65 -7.68 -3.87
CA GLY A 160 10.89 -6.95 -5.11
C GLY A 160 9.78 -5.92 -5.39
N ALA A 161 8.53 -6.33 -5.28
CA ALA A 161 7.38 -5.45 -5.48
C ALA A 161 7.34 -4.31 -4.44
N ALA A 162 7.59 -4.60 -3.17
CA ALA A 162 7.65 -3.57 -2.12
C ALA A 162 8.77 -2.55 -2.37
N ARG A 163 9.92 -3.01 -2.88
CA ARG A 163 11.02 -2.13 -3.28
C ARG A 163 10.62 -1.20 -4.42
N CYS A 164 9.99 -1.75 -5.46
CA CYS A 164 9.50 -0.99 -6.61
C CYS A 164 8.42 0.02 -6.20
N CYS A 165 7.40 -0.41 -5.43
CA CYS A 165 6.34 0.45 -4.92
C CYS A 165 6.90 1.61 -4.11
N ARG A 166 7.89 1.37 -3.25
CA ARG A 166 8.49 2.42 -2.42
C ARG A 166 9.18 3.50 -3.25
N GLY A 167 9.86 3.13 -4.34
CA GLY A 167 10.51 4.07 -5.25
C GLY A 167 9.52 5.01 -5.96
N VAL A 168 8.30 4.53 -6.22
CA VAL A 168 7.24 5.30 -6.87
C VAL A 168 6.48 6.16 -5.88
N VAL A 169 6.13 5.59 -4.73
CA VAL A 169 5.19 6.15 -3.74
C VAL A 169 5.84 7.19 -2.83
N LEU A 170 7.13 7.02 -2.50
CA LEU A 170 7.88 7.95 -1.66
C LEU A 170 8.99 8.62 -2.49
N PRO A 171 8.67 9.64 -3.28
CA PRO A 171 9.68 10.36 -4.03
C PRO A 171 10.67 11.01 -3.08
N LYS A 172 11.97 10.79 -3.28
CA LYS A 172 13.02 11.51 -2.58
C LYS A 172 12.88 12.99 -2.91
N THR A 173 12.55 13.80 -1.92
CA THR A 173 12.57 15.26 -2.01
C THR A 173 13.99 15.70 -2.39
N GLY A 174 14.18 16.24 -3.59
CA GLY A 174 15.45 16.85 -3.99
C GLY A 174 16.10 16.36 -5.29
N SER A 175 15.59 15.33 -5.97
CA SER A 175 16.12 14.97 -7.30
C SER A 175 15.29 15.62 -8.40
N ALA A 176 15.93 16.50 -9.15
CA ALA A 176 15.33 17.18 -10.30
C ALA A 176 15.17 16.22 -11.50
N GLY A 177 14.29 15.24 -11.41
CA GLY A 177 13.95 14.34 -12.52
C GLY A 177 13.58 12.93 -12.08
N PRO A 178 12.82 12.20 -12.90
CA PRO A 178 12.49 10.80 -12.62
C PRO A 178 13.75 9.96 -12.79
N THR A 179 14.29 9.46 -11.66
CA THR A 179 15.40 8.50 -11.68
C THR A 179 15.01 7.22 -12.42
N ALA A 180 15.95 6.54 -13.05
CA ALA A 180 15.69 5.28 -13.76
C ALA A 180 14.97 4.26 -12.85
N GLU A 181 15.33 4.21 -11.57
CA GLU A 181 14.64 3.37 -10.56
C GLU A 181 13.13 3.68 -10.45
N ARG A 182 12.74 4.94 -10.52
CA ARG A 182 11.34 5.35 -10.44
C ARG A 182 10.57 4.97 -11.70
N ARG A 183 11.18 5.08 -12.87
CA ARG A 183 10.57 4.65 -14.14
C ARG A 183 10.34 3.14 -14.16
N ILE A 184 11.36 2.37 -13.80
CA ILE A 184 11.27 0.91 -13.72
C ILE A 184 10.22 0.49 -12.67
N GLY A 185 10.24 1.09 -11.48
CA GLY A 185 9.25 0.82 -10.43
C GLY A 185 7.83 1.12 -10.86
N GLY A 186 7.62 2.22 -11.60
CA GLY A 186 6.32 2.58 -12.16
C GLY A 186 5.82 1.58 -13.20
N LEU A 187 6.69 1.12 -14.10
CA LEU A 187 6.36 0.09 -15.10
C LEU A 187 6.01 -1.25 -14.45
N VAL A 188 6.77 -1.67 -13.45
CA VAL A 188 6.48 -2.89 -12.68
C VAL A 188 5.15 -2.79 -11.97
N LEU A 189 4.88 -1.67 -11.28
CA LEU A 189 3.62 -1.45 -10.60
C LEU A 189 2.43 -1.43 -11.56
N LEU A 190 2.61 -0.81 -12.74
CA LEU A 190 1.62 -0.79 -13.79
C LEU A 190 1.36 -2.21 -14.33
N ALA A 191 2.40 -3.02 -14.55
CA ALA A 191 2.27 -4.41 -14.98
C ALA A 191 1.48 -5.25 -13.96
N ILE A 192 1.78 -5.09 -12.65
CA ILE A 192 1.05 -5.75 -11.57
C ILE A 192 -0.42 -5.29 -11.54
N LEU A 193 -0.67 -3.99 -11.73
CA LEU A 193 -2.02 -3.44 -11.77
C LEU A 193 -2.82 -4.00 -12.95
N VAL A 194 -2.20 -4.15 -14.11
CA VAL A 194 -2.81 -4.77 -15.29
C VAL A 194 -3.17 -6.23 -15.01
N THR A 195 -2.27 -7.00 -14.37
CA THR A 195 -2.55 -8.39 -14.00
C THR A 195 -3.67 -8.49 -12.96
N ALA A 196 -3.75 -7.56 -12.00
CA ALA A 196 -4.82 -7.49 -11.00
C ALA A 196 -6.20 -7.26 -11.61
N LEU A 197 -6.25 -6.50 -12.70
CA LEU A 197 -7.49 -6.14 -13.39
C LEU A 197 -7.88 -7.15 -14.48
N THR A 198 -7.07 -8.19 -14.71
CA THR A 198 -7.35 -9.29 -15.66
C THR A 198 -7.73 -10.53 -14.87
N PRO A 199 -8.98 -10.74 -14.45
CA PRO A 199 -9.40 -11.96 -13.79
C PRO A 199 -9.34 -13.12 -14.79
N GLY A 200 -8.80 -14.26 -14.33
CA GLY A 200 -8.58 -15.45 -15.16
C GLY A 200 -9.84 -16.19 -15.64
N ASP A 201 -11.03 -15.74 -15.27
CA ASP A 201 -12.29 -16.31 -15.74
C ASP A 201 -13.13 -15.31 -16.53
N ALA A 202 -13.13 -15.54 -17.82
CA ALA A 202 -14.19 -15.45 -18.81
C ALA A 202 -15.05 -14.17 -18.95
N GLY A 203 -14.92 -13.55 -20.04
CA GLY A 203 -15.96 -13.05 -20.92
C GLY A 203 -16.14 -11.55 -20.97
N GLU A 204 -16.52 -10.83 -19.94
CA GLU A 204 -16.90 -9.41 -20.08
C GLU A 204 -15.96 -8.38 -19.44
N ARG A 205 -15.15 -8.77 -18.46
CA ARG A 205 -14.17 -7.87 -17.82
C ARG A 205 -12.83 -7.78 -18.58
N PHE A 206 -12.75 -8.47 -19.69
CA PHE A 206 -11.58 -8.61 -20.55
C PHE A 206 -11.16 -7.30 -21.24
N ALA A 207 -12.08 -6.35 -21.39
CA ALA A 207 -11.84 -5.12 -22.12
C ALA A 207 -10.91 -4.16 -21.36
N LEU A 208 -11.08 -4.02 -20.05
CA LEU A 208 -10.31 -3.07 -19.23
C LEU A 208 -8.83 -3.46 -19.10
N GLY A 209 -8.53 -4.72 -18.82
CA GLY A 209 -7.15 -5.19 -18.72
C GLY A 209 -6.39 -5.07 -20.03
N ARG A 210 -7.03 -5.40 -21.16
CA ARG A 210 -6.45 -5.21 -22.50
C ARG A 210 -6.24 -3.73 -22.85
N CYS A 211 -7.23 -2.88 -22.57
CA CYS A 211 -7.09 -1.45 -22.79
C CYS A 211 -5.95 -0.85 -21.96
N LEU A 212 -5.83 -1.24 -20.68
CA LEU A 212 -4.76 -0.79 -19.80
C LEU A 212 -3.39 -1.33 -20.25
N SER A 213 -3.29 -2.58 -20.72
CA SER A 213 -2.04 -3.14 -21.22
C SER A 213 -1.57 -2.42 -22.48
N VAL A 214 -2.49 -2.13 -23.41
CA VAL A 214 -2.17 -1.35 -24.63
C VAL A 214 -1.76 0.08 -24.25
N LEU A 215 -2.47 0.71 -23.33
CA LEU A 215 -2.14 2.05 -22.85
C LEU A 215 -0.79 2.09 -22.14
N ALA A 216 -0.45 1.04 -21.37
CA ALA A 216 0.84 0.87 -20.73
C ALA A 216 1.97 0.76 -21.76
N VAL A 217 1.79 -0.05 -22.81
CA VAL A 217 2.75 -0.23 -23.89
C VAL A 217 2.90 1.09 -24.66
N MET A 218 1.81 1.80 -24.95
CA MET A 218 1.85 3.11 -25.60
C MET A 218 2.60 4.16 -24.78
N LEU A 219 2.37 4.21 -23.46
CA LEU A 219 3.08 5.11 -22.56
C LEU A 219 4.57 4.75 -22.45
N ALA A 220 4.91 3.46 -22.42
CA ALA A 220 6.30 3.02 -22.41
C ALA A 220 7.01 3.36 -23.73
N ALA A 221 6.33 3.17 -24.87
CA ALA A 221 6.84 3.56 -26.18
C ALA A 221 7.03 5.08 -26.30
N TRP A 222 6.07 5.86 -25.81
CA TRP A 222 6.18 7.33 -25.77
C TRP A 222 7.39 7.80 -24.94
N GLN A 223 7.64 7.19 -23.77
CA GLN A 223 8.79 7.54 -22.93
C GLN A 223 10.13 7.04 -23.47
N GLY A 224 10.12 6.02 -24.32
CA GLY A 224 11.32 5.52 -25.00
C GLY A 224 11.69 6.26 -26.30
N CYS A 225 10.77 7.06 -26.84
CA CYS A 225 11.01 7.90 -28.02
C CYS A 225 11.43 9.34 -27.68
N LEU A 226 11.48 9.72 -26.40
CA LEU A 226 11.99 10.98 -25.87
C LEU A 226 13.32 10.75 -25.14
#